data_20579d909046a3bc4a8e8a447dce6728
#
_entry.id   20579d909046a3bc4a8e8a447dce6728
#
_cell.length_a   1.000
_cell.length_b   1.000
_cell.length_c   1.000
_cell.angle_alpha   90.00
_cell.angle_beta   90.00
_cell.angle_gamma   90.00
#
_symmetry.space_group_name_H-M   'P 1'
#
loop_
_entity.id
_entity.type
_entity.pdbx_description
1 polymer ?
#
loop_
_entity_poly.entity_id
_entity_poly.type
_entity_poly.pdbx_seq_one_letter_code
_entity_poly.pdbx_strand_id
1 'polypeptide(L)'
;MGVLLASERRTAKGRIFLAIVYSVLILGGLTMVLPFLIMLASSISGPYDYNRHSPVVRALWDRDDRFMRSLATYFPRFPREVYPDAPESWGSWSTVARDADGIAAFAAQHLEPAWTNLDVRADWKRRAEAFRDRTLAWDINYTTCSYDARDVAPFVKSQTTLDELNRTWPVRYRSFFDISFTAESKIPLGHASWKPPKDDPKYAMWCAFKDSYRQRMVVDGDYICRTLPFPLTGGSRSCATEAGGSRSCATDAADVRAALATQFIEHGRRDFWRSAVANYRLVGDYLFVRGRAFLNTLILVLLTVLAHLTVNPLAAYALSRFHMRGTEKILLFLLATMAFPAAVTAIPGFLLVRDLGLLNTFAALVLPTVASGMSIFILKGFFDALPHELYEAAAIDGASEWLVFRKITLPMTTPILAVNALNSFLAAYNSWEWAFLVCQKESHWTLAVWMYQMSQQFAGQPWCVMAGFVLVSIPTAVVFLACQKVILRGIVLPSMK
;
A
#
# COMPACT_ATOMS: atom_id res chain seq x y z
N MET A 1 36.46 11.35 -14.04
CA MET A 1 37.24 12.59 -13.95
C MET A 1 36.78 13.37 -12.74
N GLY A 2 37.68 13.74 -11.80
CA GLY A 2 37.30 14.57 -10.64
C GLY A 2 37.14 16.01 -11.09
N VAL A 3 36.03 16.62 -10.67
CA VAL A 3 35.71 18.04 -11.01
C VAL A 3 36.79 19.04 -10.57
N LEU A 4 37.68 18.64 -9.65
CA LEU A 4 38.79 19.42 -9.13
C LEU A 4 40.08 18.58 -9.16
N LEU A 5 41.20 19.22 -9.54
CA LEU A 5 42.54 18.63 -9.43
C LEU A 5 42.89 18.31 -7.96
N ALA A 6 43.72 17.29 -7.73
CA ALA A 6 44.08 16.86 -6.37
C ALA A 6 44.73 17.99 -5.54
N SER A 7 45.43 18.92 -6.19
CA SER A 7 46.02 20.11 -5.57
C SER A 7 44.98 21.15 -5.16
N GLU A 8 43.91 21.34 -5.96
CA GLU A 8 42.85 22.31 -5.70
C GLU A 8 41.95 21.86 -4.52
N ARG A 9 41.76 20.56 -4.34
CA ARG A 9 40.98 20.00 -3.21
C ARG A 9 41.56 20.36 -1.83
N ARG A 10 42.86 20.64 -1.76
CA ARG A 10 43.54 21.00 -0.51
C ARG A 10 43.44 22.47 -0.17
N THR A 11 43.06 23.33 -1.12
CA THR A 11 42.90 24.77 -0.89
C THR A 11 41.62 25.05 -0.06
N ALA A 12 41.58 26.17 0.67
CA ALA A 12 40.37 26.59 1.41
C ALA A 12 39.17 26.74 0.47
N LYS A 13 39.36 27.34 -0.71
CA LYS A 13 38.31 27.51 -1.73
C LYS A 13 37.80 26.16 -2.26
N GLY A 14 38.70 25.20 -2.51
CA GLY A 14 38.32 23.86 -2.95
C GLY A 14 37.55 23.08 -1.91
N ARG A 15 37.90 23.21 -0.60
CA ARG A 15 37.16 22.59 0.49
C ARG A 15 35.75 23.18 0.65
N ILE A 16 35.62 24.50 0.56
CA ILE A 16 34.31 25.18 0.60
C ILE A 16 33.44 24.74 -0.57
N PHE A 17 33.97 24.70 -1.79
CA PHE A 17 33.24 24.24 -2.96
C PHE A 17 32.77 22.81 -2.80
N LEU A 18 33.62 21.88 -2.36
CA LEU A 18 33.25 20.51 -2.09
C LEU A 18 32.19 20.38 -0.99
N ALA A 19 32.32 21.19 0.09
CA ALA A 19 31.32 21.20 1.17
C ALA A 19 29.95 21.64 0.64
N ILE A 20 29.90 22.66 -0.22
CA ILE A 20 28.65 23.10 -0.87
C ILE A 20 28.07 21.99 -1.75
N VAL A 21 28.89 21.38 -2.61
CA VAL A 21 28.46 20.29 -3.50
C VAL A 21 27.92 19.12 -2.69
N TYR A 22 28.64 18.65 -1.65
CA TYR A 22 28.17 17.58 -0.80
C TYR A 22 26.91 17.96 -0.03
N SER A 23 26.79 19.19 0.47
CA SER A 23 25.57 19.66 1.13
C SER A 23 24.37 19.63 0.19
N VAL A 24 24.52 20.08 -1.05
CA VAL A 24 23.44 20.04 -2.06
C VAL A 24 23.08 18.58 -2.39
N LEU A 25 24.06 17.70 -2.55
CA LEU A 25 23.81 16.28 -2.82
C LEU A 25 23.14 15.57 -1.64
N ILE A 26 23.55 15.87 -0.40
CA ILE A 26 22.94 15.29 0.81
C ILE A 26 21.50 15.79 0.97
N LEU A 27 21.27 17.11 0.84
CA LEU A 27 19.94 17.70 0.91
C LEU A 27 19.02 17.14 -0.19
N GLY A 28 19.51 17.05 -1.43
CA GLY A 28 18.77 16.44 -2.53
C GLY A 28 18.50 14.95 -2.29
N GLY A 29 19.46 14.21 -1.75
CA GLY A 29 19.26 12.81 -1.35
C GLY A 29 18.22 12.65 -0.24
N LEU A 30 18.26 13.51 0.78
CA LEU A 30 17.29 13.51 1.87
C LEU A 30 15.87 13.80 1.36
N THR A 31 15.69 14.77 0.49
CA THR A 31 14.37 15.10 -0.08
C THR A 31 13.80 13.94 -0.91
N MET A 32 14.63 13.13 -1.55
CA MET A 32 14.19 11.94 -2.30
C MET A 32 13.87 10.75 -1.38
N VAL A 33 14.63 10.57 -0.30
CA VAL A 33 14.45 9.42 0.61
C VAL A 33 13.33 9.67 1.63
N LEU A 34 13.13 10.91 2.05
CA LEU A 34 12.16 11.27 3.09
C LEU A 34 10.72 10.82 2.78
N PRO A 35 10.14 11.01 1.57
CA PRO A 35 8.81 10.51 1.25
C PRO A 35 8.69 8.98 1.38
N PHE A 36 9.75 8.26 1.01
CA PHE A 36 9.79 6.81 1.14
C PHE A 36 9.82 6.37 2.62
N LEU A 37 10.59 7.05 3.46
CA LEU A 37 10.61 6.79 4.91
C LEU A 37 9.25 7.12 5.55
N ILE A 38 8.59 8.22 5.15
CA ILE A 38 7.24 8.55 5.61
C ILE A 38 6.25 7.47 5.17
N MET A 39 6.34 6.97 3.94
CA MET A 39 5.49 5.89 3.45
C MET A 39 5.69 4.61 4.28
N LEU A 40 6.94 4.21 4.57
CA LEU A 40 7.26 3.06 5.42
C LEU A 40 6.71 3.25 6.85
N ALA A 41 6.94 4.40 7.45
CA ALA A 41 6.42 4.71 8.78
C ALA A 41 4.87 4.70 8.78
N SER A 42 4.25 5.33 7.79
CA SER A 42 2.79 5.38 7.65
C SER A 42 2.17 4.01 7.43
N SER A 43 2.86 3.07 6.79
CA SER A 43 2.36 1.73 6.51
C SER A 43 2.15 0.87 7.77
N ILE A 44 2.93 1.13 8.81
CA ILE A 44 2.81 0.49 10.12
C ILE A 44 2.02 1.35 11.12
N SER A 45 1.60 2.54 10.72
CA SER A 45 0.80 3.46 11.54
C SER A 45 -0.66 3.02 11.66
N GLY A 46 -1.42 3.73 12.49
CA GLY A 46 -2.84 3.56 12.70
C GLY A 46 -3.57 4.90 12.72
N PRO A 47 -4.84 4.93 13.16
CA PRO A 47 -5.66 6.16 13.17
C PRO A 47 -5.05 7.31 13.96
N TYR A 48 -4.29 7.00 14.99
CA TYR A 48 -3.67 7.97 15.90
C TYR A 48 -2.43 8.63 15.30
N ASP A 49 -1.46 7.83 14.85
CA ASP A 49 -0.10 8.28 14.50
C ASP A 49 0.08 8.62 13.01
N TYR A 50 -0.81 8.16 12.13
CA TYR A 50 -0.75 8.46 10.70
C TYR A 50 -0.69 9.97 10.40
N ASN A 51 -1.53 10.76 11.07
CA ASN A 51 -1.65 12.21 10.82
C ASN A 51 -0.44 13.03 11.28
N ARG A 52 0.55 12.42 11.92
CA ARG A 52 1.82 13.10 12.27
C ARG A 52 2.75 13.25 11.07
N HIS A 53 2.56 12.48 10.01
CA HIS A 53 3.42 12.42 8.82
C HIS A 53 4.92 12.35 9.16
N SER A 54 5.25 11.64 10.23
CA SER A 54 6.63 11.50 10.71
C SER A 54 7.33 10.35 9.99
N PRO A 55 8.61 10.49 9.61
CA PRO A 55 9.40 9.40 9.04
C PRO A 55 9.65 8.26 10.04
N VAL A 56 9.29 8.48 11.30
CA VAL A 56 9.48 7.49 12.36
C VAL A 56 8.24 7.43 13.25
N VAL A 57 7.78 6.21 13.56
CA VAL A 57 6.63 5.96 14.41
C VAL A 57 7.07 5.99 15.87
N ARG A 58 6.74 7.04 16.62
CA ARG A 58 7.13 7.20 18.03
C ARG A 58 6.65 6.07 18.92
N ALA A 59 5.50 5.48 18.65
CA ALA A 59 4.97 4.34 19.39
C ALA A 59 5.90 3.11 19.41
N LEU A 60 6.95 3.06 18.58
CA LEU A 60 7.97 2.00 18.65
C LEU A 60 8.78 2.06 19.94
N TRP A 61 9.12 3.23 20.43
CA TRP A 61 9.96 3.43 21.63
C TRP A 61 9.24 4.21 22.74
N ASP A 62 8.31 5.11 22.41
CA ASP A 62 7.56 5.88 23.37
C ASP A 62 6.37 5.08 23.91
N ARG A 63 6.29 4.92 25.23
CA ARG A 63 5.25 4.19 25.95
C ARG A 63 3.91 4.90 25.86
N ASP A 64 3.93 6.20 26.03
CA ASP A 64 2.71 7.00 26.15
C ASP A 64 2.04 7.13 24.78
N ASP A 65 2.82 7.34 23.73
CA ASP A 65 2.33 7.28 22.35
C ASP A 65 1.77 5.88 21.99
N ARG A 66 2.39 4.82 22.49
CA ARG A 66 1.89 3.45 22.29
C ARG A 66 0.57 3.21 23.00
N PHE A 67 0.39 3.79 24.18
CA PHE A 67 -0.87 3.72 24.91
C PHE A 67 -1.99 4.45 24.16
N MET A 68 -1.74 5.67 23.69
CA MET A 68 -2.71 6.42 22.89
C MET A 68 -3.09 5.69 21.59
N ARG A 69 -2.12 5.09 20.93
CA ARG A 69 -2.37 4.26 19.75
C ARG A 69 -3.19 3.02 20.08
N SER A 70 -2.96 2.38 21.22
CA SER A 70 -3.79 1.26 21.68
C SER A 70 -5.24 1.70 21.84
N LEU A 71 -5.50 2.84 22.47
CA LEU A 71 -6.85 3.40 22.59
C LEU A 71 -7.47 3.69 21.21
N ALA A 72 -6.71 4.24 20.27
CA ALA A 72 -7.19 4.54 18.91
C ALA A 72 -7.51 3.29 18.07
N THR A 73 -7.02 2.12 18.48
CA THR A 73 -7.38 0.86 17.85
C THR A 73 -8.81 0.46 18.20
N TYR A 74 -9.27 0.82 19.38
CA TYR A 74 -10.59 0.44 19.89
C TYR A 74 -11.66 1.50 19.63
N PHE A 75 -11.28 2.78 19.60
CA PHE A 75 -12.22 3.89 19.47
C PHE A 75 -11.98 4.68 18.18
N PRO A 76 -13.03 4.92 17.37
CA PRO A 76 -12.91 5.72 16.14
C PRO A 76 -12.62 7.21 16.42
N ARG A 77 -12.99 7.68 17.63
CA ARG A 77 -12.69 9.02 18.16
C ARG A 77 -12.20 8.89 19.58
N PHE A 78 -11.58 9.95 20.13
CA PHE A 78 -11.17 9.93 21.52
C PHE A 78 -12.38 9.74 22.45
N PRO A 79 -12.36 8.73 23.36
CA PRO A 79 -13.52 8.33 24.17
C PRO A 79 -13.67 9.25 25.39
N ARG A 80 -14.28 10.41 25.21
CA ARG A 80 -14.52 11.37 26.31
C ARG A 80 -15.43 10.85 27.41
N GLU A 81 -16.36 9.98 27.07
CA GLU A 81 -17.24 9.33 28.05
C GLU A 81 -16.46 8.46 29.03
N VAL A 82 -15.37 7.87 28.57
CA VAL A 82 -14.45 7.07 29.41
C VAL A 82 -13.44 7.96 30.15
N TYR A 83 -12.99 9.05 29.50
CA TYR A 83 -11.99 9.98 30.01
C TYR A 83 -12.53 11.43 29.99
N PRO A 84 -13.44 11.80 30.92
CA PRO A 84 -14.07 13.12 30.93
C PRO A 84 -13.10 14.25 31.30
N ASP A 85 -12.00 13.91 31.94
CA ASP A 85 -10.93 14.80 32.40
C ASP A 85 -9.87 15.08 31.31
N ALA A 86 -10.01 14.52 30.13
CA ALA A 86 -9.12 14.80 28.99
C ALA A 86 -9.32 16.22 28.43
N PRO A 87 -8.29 16.83 27.81
CA PRO A 87 -8.38 18.18 27.26
C PRO A 87 -9.56 18.36 26.29
N GLU A 88 -10.23 19.51 26.36
CA GLU A 88 -11.39 19.80 25.51
C GLU A 88 -11.05 19.78 24.00
N SER A 89 -9.80 20.08 23.65
CA SER A 89 -9.28 20.03 22.27
C SER A 89 -9.24 18.63 21.65
N TRP A 90 -9.33 17.56 22.46
CA TRP A 90 -9.19 16.17 22.02
C TRP A 90 -10.50 15.61 21.42
N GLY A 91 -10.94 16.17 20.30
CA GLY A 91 -12.14 15.71 19.59
C GLY A 91 -11.86 14.58 18.58
N SER A 92 -10.65 14.53 18.04
CA SER A 92 -10.22 13.54 17.03
C SER A 92 -8.82 13.03 17.35
N TRP A 93 -8.45 11.85 16.83
CA TRP A 93 -7.11 11.29 17.00
C TRP A 93 -6.02 12.17 16.38
N SER A 94 -6.34 12.94 15.35
CA SER A 94 -5.41 13.89 14.74
C SER A 94 -5.09 15.07 15.63
N THR A 95 -6.04 15.55 16.44
CA THR A 95 -5.79 16.62 17.43
C THR A 95 -5.01 16.09 18.62
N VAL A 96 -5.36 14.92 19.12
CA VAL A 96 -4.62 14.23 20.18
C VAL A 96 -3.16 14.01 19.79
N ALA A 97 -2.89 13.52 18.59
CA ALA A 97 -1.54 13.21 18.14
C ALA A 97 -0.58 14.41 18.07
N ARG A 98 -1.10 15.64 18.07
CA ARG A 98 -0.32 16.87 18.02
C ARG A 98 0.00 17.45 19.41
N ASP A 99 -0.67 16.98 20.44
CA ASP A 99 -0.56 17.48 21.81
C ASP A 99 0.35 16.58 22.65
N ALA A 100 1.67 16.75 22.49
CA ALA A 100 2.65 15.92 23.18
C ALA A 100 2.63 16.08 24.71
N ASP A 101 2.45 17.30 25.19
CA ASP A 101 2.42 17.60 26.64
C ASP A 101 1.12 17.06 27.27
N GLY A 102 0.00 17.24 26.59
CA GLY A 102 -1.28 16.65 26.99
C GLY A 102 -1.23 15.12 27.06
N ILE A 103 -0.58 14.46 26.10
CA ILE A 103 -0.39 12.99 26.09
C ILE A 103 0.43 12.55 27.31
N ALA A 104 1.54 13.23 27.62
CA ALA A 104 2.36 12.88 28.75
C ALA A 104 1.60 13.07 30.09
N ALA A 105 0.87 14.17 30.25
CA ALA A 105 0.02 14.40 31.42
C ALA A 105 -1.09 13.35 31.55
N PHE A 106 -1.74 12.99 30.45
CA PHE A 106 -2.77 11.98 30.41
C PHE A 106 -2.26 10.59 30.80
N ALA A 107 -1.10 10.19 30.24
CA ALA A 107 -0.46 8.92 30.56
C ALA A 107 0.00 8.86 32.03
N ALA A 108 0.51 9.98 32.57
CA ALA A 108 0.89 10.10 33.97
C ALA A 108 -0.34 9.88 34.91
N GLN A 109 -1.50 10.38 34.51
CA GLN A 109 -2.73 10.25 35.30
C GLN A 109 -3.37 8.85 35.17
N HIS A 110 -3.48 8.34 33.96
CA HIS A 110 -4.29 7.16 33.65
C HIS A 110 -3.51 5.84 33.44
N LEU A 111 -2.19 5.88 33.30
CA LEU A 111 -1.35 4.71 33.10
C LEU A 111 -0.30 4.53 34.20
N GLU A 112 0.36 5.60 34.60
CA GLU A 112 1.50 5.54 35.54
C GLU A 112 1.16 4.90 36.88
N PRO A 113 -0.01 5.13 37.50
CA PRO A 113 -0.34 4.51 38.78
C PRO A 113 -0.29 2.97 38.77
N ALA A 114 -0.80 2.35 37.70
CA ALA A 114 -0.76 0.89 37.55
C ALA A 114 0.55 0.40 36.93
N TRP A 115 1.32 1.29 36.30
CA TRP A 115 2.64 0.91 35.73
C TRP A 115 3.70 0.79 36.81
N THR A 116 3.68 1.68 37.79
CA THR A 116 4.71 1.76 38.84
C THR A 116 4.33 1.01 40.11
N ASN A 117 3.05 0.86 40.42
CA ASN A 117 2.57 0.23 41.65
C ASN A 117 1.87 -1.11 41.36
N LEU A 118 2.45 -2.19 41.89
CA LEU A 118 1.94 -3.55 41.70
C LEU A 118 0.59 -3.79 42.36
N ASP A 119 0.30 -3.15 43.51
CA ASP A 119 -0.97 -3.31 44.21
C ASP A 119 -2.10 -2.63 43.43
N VAL A 120 -1.85 -1.43 42.89
CA VAL A 120 -2.78 -0.72 42.02
C VAL A 120 -3.03 -1.53 40.75
N ARG A 121 -1.99 -2.10 40.16
CA ARG A 121 -2.09 -2.98 39.00
C ARG A 121 -2.94 -4.23 39.28
N ALA A 122 -2.76 -4.84 40.45
CA ALA A 122 -3.55 -6.01 40.84
C ALA A 122 -5.01 -5.63 41.09
N ASP A 123 -5.30 -4.46 41.66
CA ASP A 123 -6.66 -3.96 41.80
C ASP A 123 -7.32 -3.68 40.45
N TRP A 124 -6.63 -3.02 39.55
CA TRP A 124 -7.15 -2.76 38.21
C TRP A 124 -7.41 -4.05 37.42
N LYS A 125 -6.55 -5.05 37.59
CA LYS A 125 -6.76 -6.36 36.96
C LYS A 125 -8.03 -7.02 37.49
N ARG A 126 -8.28 -7.04 38.81
CA ARG A 126 -9.51 -7.56 39.43
C ARG A 126 -10.75 -6.80 38.91
N ARG A 127 -10.68 -5.48 38.78
CA ARG A 127 -11.79 -4.66 38.21
C ARG A 127 -12.04 -5.01 36.75
N ALA A 128 -11.00 -5.20 35.95
CA ALA A 128 -11.10 -5.60 34.55
C ALA A 128 -11.76 -6.96 34.38
N GLU A 129 -11.38 -7.93 35.22
CA GLU A 129 -11.97 -9.28 35.26
C GLU A 129 -13.45 -9.23 35.70
N ALA A 130 -13.75 -8.48 36.74
CA ALA A 130 -15.11 -8.30 37.22
C ALA A 130 -16.02 -7.59 36.20
N PHE A 131 -15.47 -6.59 35.47
CA PHE A 131 -16.18 -5.92 34.39
C PHE A 131 -16.46 -6.87 33.22
N ARG A 132 -15.46 -7.65 32.80
CA ARG A 132 -15.60 -8.66 31.76
C ARG A 132 -16.69 -9.67 32.11
N ASP A 133 -16.71 -10.18 33.34
CA ASP A 133 -17.66 -11.22 33.76
C ASP A 133 -19.12 -10.71 33.86
N ARG A 134 -19.28 -9.40 34.10
CA ARG A 134 -20.60 -8.74 34.13
C ARG A 134 -21.11 -8.37 32.73
N THR A 135 -20.24 -8.22 31.76
CA THR A 135 -20.61 -7.74 30.42
C THR A 135 -20.98 -8.93 29.53
N LEU A 136 -22.21 -8.96 29.05
CA LEU A 136 -22.69 -10.05 28.21
C LEU A 136 -22.20 -9.88 26.76
N ALA A 137 -21.79 -10.97 26.13
CA ALA A 137 -21.25 -11.00 24.77
C ALA A 137 -22.24 -10.62 23.66
N TRP A 138 -23.50 -10.35 24.00
CA TRP A 138 -24.57 -9.98 23.03
C TRP A 138 -24.52 -8.55 22.53
N ASP A 139 -23.89 -7.66 23.30
CA ASP A 139 -23.84 -6.22 23.00
C ASP A 139 -22.66 -5.84 22.10
N ILE A 140 -22.08 -6.82 21.42
CA ILE A 140 -21.02 -6.54 20.43
C ILE A 140 -21.62 -5.70 19.31
N ASN A 141 -21.19 -4.45 19.26
CA ASN A 141 -21.69 -3.48 18.32
C ASN A 141 -20.98 -3.63 16.96
N TYR A 142 -21.65 -4.22 15.97
CA TYR A 142 -21.13 -4.43 14.62
C TYR A 142 -21.17 -3.20 13.72
N THR A 143 -21.30 -2.01 14.27
CA THR A 143 -21.52 -0.78 13.49
C THR A 143 -20.31 -0.27 12.71
N THR A 144 -19.16 -0.93 12.77
CA THR A 144 -17.98 -0.51 12.00
C THR A 144 -17.55 -1.60 11.02
N CYS A 145 -17.90 -1.42 9.75
CA CYS A 145 -17.61 -2.34 8.63
C CYS A 145 -16.14 -2.78 8.49
N SER A 146 -15.19 -1.99 8.97
CA SER A 146 -13.76 -2.30 8.89
C SER A 146 -13.29 -3.36 9.87
N TYR A 147 -13.99 -3.55 10.98
CA TYR A 147 -13.67 -4.60 11.96
C TYR A 147 -14.25 -5.97 11.55
N ASP A 148 -15.43 -5.99 10.95
CA ASP A 148 -16.07 -7.21 10.47
C ASP A 148 -15.19 -8.00 9.51
N ALA A 149 -14.58 -7.34 8.54
CA ALA A 149 -13.74 -8.02 7.56
C ALA A 149 -12.49 -8.66 8.16
N ARG A 150 -11.90 -8.05 9.19
CA ARG A 150 -10.66 -8.55 9.82
C ARG A 150 -10.89 -9.72 10.75
N ASP A 151 -12.03 -9.77 11.43
CA ASP A 151 -12.34 -10.77 12.43
C ASP A 151 -13.20 -11.89 11.87
N VAL A 152 -14.18 -11.55 11.03
CA VAL A 152 -15.13 -12.49 10.42
C VAL A 152 -14.47 -13.36 9.37
N ALA A 153 -13.69 -12.77 8.47
CA ALA A 153 -13.09 -13.51 7.37
C ALA A 153 -12.17 -14.67 7.79
N PRO A 154 -11.21 -14.50 8.74
CA PRO A 154 -10.40 -15.61 9.24
C PRO A 154 -11.23 -16.68 9.95
N PHE A 155 -12.25 -16.28 10.69
CA PHE A 155 -13.14 -17.21 11.39
C PHE A 155 -13.94 -18.05 10.39
N VAL A 156 -14.64 -17.42 9.45
CA VAL A 156 -15.45 -18.14 8.45
C VAL A 156 -14.59 -19.06 7.60
N LYS A 157 -13.40 -18.61 7.21
CA LYS A 157 -12.42 -19.44 6.47
C LYS A 157 -11.99 -20.68 7.26
N SER A 158 -11.97 -20.63 8.58
CA SER A 158 -11.65 -21.80 9.43
C SER A 158 -12.79 -22.80 9.55
N GLN A 159 -14.02 -22.39 9.23
CA GLN A 159 -15.22 -23.21 9.41
C GLN A 159 -15.74 -23.85 8.12
N THR A 160 -15.54 -23.18 6.97
CA THR A 160 -16.10 -23.62 5.68
C THR A 160 -15.30 -23.12 4.50
N THR A 161 -15.57 -23.68 3.32
CA THR A 161 -15.02 -23.20 2.06
C THR A 161 -15.92 -22.15 1.41
N LEU A 162 -15.34 -21.27 0.58
CA LEU A 162 -16.11 -20.22 -0.09
C LEU A 162 -17.18 -20.78 -1.03
N ASP A 163 -16.90 -21.91 -1.67
CA ASP A 163 -17.85 -22.59 -2.60
C ASP A 163 -19.05 -23.18 -1.85
N GLU A 164 -18.82 -23.76 -0.70
CA GLU A 164 -19.87 -24.32 0.15
C GLU A 164 -20.75 -23.20 0.72
N LEU A 165 -20.14 -22.10 1.17
CA LEU A 165 -20.82 -20.92 1.66
C LEU A 165 -21.71 -20.30 0.57
N ASN A 166 -21.20 -20.16 -0.64
CA ASN A 166 -21.92 -19.63 -1.81
C ASN A 166 -23.07 -20.56 -2.30
N ARG A 167 -23.10 -21.82 -1.88
CA ARG A 167 -24.22 -22.73 -2.14
C ARG A 167 -25.33 -22.59 -1.11
N THR A 168 -24.95 -22.30 0.14
CA THR A 168 -25.88 -22.29 1.28
C THR A 168 -26.45 -20.90 1.58
N TRP A 169 -25.71 -19.84 1.26
CA TRP A 169 -26.13 -18.48 1.53
C TRP A 169 -26.75 -17.81 0.31
N PRO A 170 -27.71 -16.89 0.49
CA PRO A 170 -28.44 -16.25 -0.63
C PRO A 170 -27.59 -15.31 -1.47
N VAL A 171 -26.44 -14.86 -0.93
CA VAL A 171 -25.54 -13.93 -1.59
C VAL A 171 -24.26 -14.65 -1.98
N ARG A 172 -23.78 -14.43 -3.20
CA ARG A 172 -22.52 -14.99 -3.68
C ARG A 172 -21.37 -14.05 -3.37
N TYR A 173 -20.44 -14.51 -2.55
CA TYR A 173 -19.23 -13.81 -2.18
C TYR A 173 -18.07 -14.20 -3.08
N ARG A 174 -17.24 -13.22 -3.43
CA ARG A 174 -16.01 -13.45 -4.22
C ARG A 174 -14.82 -13.79 -3.33
N SER A 175 -14.86 -13.36 -2.06
CA SER A 175 -13.81 -13.52 -1.07
C SER A 175 -14.42 -13.60 0.33
N PHE A 176 -13.72 -14.24 1.26
CA PHE A 176 -14.10 -14.23 2.67
C PHE A 176 -14.15 -12.80 3.28
N PHE A 177 -13.44 -11.85 2.70
CA PHE A 177 -13.45 -10.44 3.13
C PHE A 177 -14.72 -9.69 2.74
N ASP A 178 -15.49 -10.21 1.79
CA ASP A 178 -16.79 -9.63 1.41
C ASP A 178 -17.90 -10.08 2.36
N ILE A 179 -17.61 -11.03 3.26
CA ILE A 179 -18.59 -11.59 4.17
C ILE A 179 -18.82 -10.63 5.31
N SER A 180 -20.07 -10.22 5.46
CA SER A 180 -20.56 -9.50 6.63
C SER A 180 -21.74 -10.26 7.22
N PHE A 181 -21.83 -10.30 8.53
CA PHE A 181 -23.02 -10.80 9.22
C PHE A 181 -24.16 -9.79 9.24
N THR A 182 -23.87 -8.54 8.88
CA THR A 182 -24.87 -7.49 8.73
C THR A 182 -25.59 -7.61 7.40
N ALA A 183 -26.87 -7.22 7.33
CA ALA A 183 -27.62 -7.20 6.09
C ALA A 183 -27.03 -6.14 5.12
N GLU A 184 -26.80 -6.54 3.88
CA GLU A 184 -25.98 -5.82 2.91
C GLU A 184 -26.50 -4.47 2.42
N SER A 185 -27.68 -4.01 2.82
CA SER A 185 -28.24 -2.86 2.15
C SER A 185 -29.09 -1.86 2.94
N LYS A 186 -29.42 -2.10 4.19
CA LYS A 186 -30.44 -1.28 4.86
C LYS A 186 -30.28 -1.03 6.34
N ILE A 187 -29.06 -1.02 6.87
CA ILE A 187 -28.87 -0.64 8.27
C ILE A 187 -28.71 0.87 8.33
N PRO A 188 -29.63 1.60 8.96
CA PRO A 188 -29.41 2.99 9.29
C PRO A 188 -28.16 3.10 10.14
N LEU A 189 -27.21 3.96 9.75
CA LEU A 189 -26.07 4.34 10.55
C LEU A 189 -26.55 4.71 11.96
N GLY A 190 -26.22 3.90 12.95
CA GLY A 190 -26.60 4.16 14.35
C GLY A 190 -27.33 3.04 15.11
N HIS A 191 -27.63 1.90 14.51
CA HIS A 191 -28.19 0.76 15.25
C HIS A 191 -27.10 -0.04 15.97
N ALA A 192 -27.10 0.08 17.28
CA ALA A 192 -26.08 -0.49 18.18
C ALA A 192 -26.18 -2.02 18.41
N SER A 193 -27.23 -2.70 17.96
CA SER A 193 -27.49 -4.09 18.31
C SER A 193 -28.16 -4.91 17.20
N TRP A 194 -27.63 -4.80 15.95
CA TRP A 194 -28.18 -5.64 14.89
C TRP A 194 -27.62 -7.07 14.94
N LYS A 195 -28.49 -8.05 14.80
CA LYS A 195 -28.17 -9.47 14.67
C LYS A 195 -28.96 -10.06 13.50
N PRO A 196 -28.45 -11.10 12.81
CA PRO A 196 -29.22 -11.79 11.79
C PRO A 196 -30.53 -12.35 12.39
N PRO A 197 -31.65 -12.35 11.67
CA PRO A 197 -32.84 -13.08 12.05
C PRO A 197 -32.52 -14.57 12.28
N LYS A 198 -33.31 -15.23 13.16
CA LYS A 198 -33.07 -16.66 13.50
C LYS A 198 -33.23 -17.61 12.31
N ASP A 199 -34.03 -17.22 11.35
CA ASP A 199 -34.31 -17.93 10.10
C ASP A 199 -33.29 -17.63 8.99
N ASP A 200 -32.38 -16.66 9.18
CA ASP A 200 -31.29 -16.37 8.25
C ASP A 200 -30.25 -17.51 8.30
N PRO A 201 -29.83 -18.06 7.16
CA PRO A 201 -28.75 -19.05 7.09
C PRO A 201 -27.43 -18.60 7.76
N LYS A 202 -27.21 -17.28 7.86
CA LYS A 202 -26.06 -16.69 8.56
C LYS A 202 -26.13 -16.79 10.08
N TYR A 203 -27.32 -17.04 10.65
CA TYR A 203 -27.54 -16.97 12.09
C TYR A 203 -26.68 -17.96 12.89
N ALA A 204 -26.61 -19.21 12.43
CA ALA A 204 -25.80 -20.23 13.07
C ALA A 204 -24.30 -19.87 13.07
N MET A 205 -23.80 -19.41 11.93
CA MET A 205 -22.40 -18.98 11.78
C MET A 205 -22.10 -17.73 12.62
N TRP A 206 -23.05 -16.79 12.69
CA TRP A 206 -22.96 -15.62 13.56
C TRP A 206 -22.90 -16.00 15.04
N CYS A 207 -23.69 -16.96 15.49
CA CYS A 207 -23.63 -17.47 16.87
C CYS A 207 -22.27 -18.12 17.15
N ALA A 208 -21.80 -18.98 16.26
CA ALA A 208 -20.49 -19.63 16.38
C ALA A 208 -19.35 -18.63 16.39
N PHE A 209 -19.40 -17.60 15.52
CA PHE A 209 -18.44 -16.49 15.52
C PHE A 209 -18.45 -15.75 16.86
N LYS A 210 -19.62 -15.41 17.35
CA LYS A 210 -19.79 -14.70 18.63
C LYS A 210 -19.21 -15.49 19.80
N ASP A 211 -19.43 -16.79 19.85
CA ASP A 211 -18.91 -17.65 20.92
C ASP A 211 -17.38 -17.80 20.81
N SER A 212 -16.85 -18.01 19.61
CA SER A 212 -15.40 -18.02 19.35
C SER A 212 -14.75 -16.67 19.68
N TYR A 213 -15.41 -15.58 19.33
CA TYR A 213 -14.95 -14.24 19.61
C TYR A 213 -14.95 -13.94 21.11
N ARG A 214 -15.98 -14.40 21.83
CA ARG A 214 -16.05 -14.34 23.29
C ARG A 214 -14.90 -15.08 23.96
N GLN A 215 -14.60 -16.32 23.54
CA GLN A 215 -13.48 -17.09 24.09
C GLN A 215 -12.13 -16.41 23.85
N ARG A 216 -11.94 -15.85 22.65
CA ARG A 216 -10.73 -15.14 22.27
C ARG A 216 -10.59 -13.80 22.98
N MET A 217 -11.70 -13.07 23.19
CA MET A 217 -11.74 -11.78 23.86
C MET A 217 -11.66 -11.87 25.38
N VAL A 218 -11.88 -13.02 25.96
CA VAL A 218 -11.53 -13.27 27.36
C VAL A 218 -10.04 -13.01 27.61
N VAL A 219 -9.23 -13.09 26.55
CA VAL A 219 -7.78 -12.86 26.57
C VAL A 219 -7.40 -11.47 26.03
N ASP A 220 -8.28 -10.82 25.24
CA ASP A 220 -7.99 -9.59 24.51
C ASP A 220 -8.93 -8.44 24.94
N GLY A 221 -8.36 -7.26 25.21
CA GLY A 221 -9.11 -6.05 25.62
C GLY A 221 -10.12 -5.50 24.59
N ASP A 222 -10.08 -5.98 23.35
CA ASP A 222 -11.05 -5.68 22.30
C ASP A 222 -12.50 -5.93 22.75
N TYR A 223 -12.73 -6.98 23.55
CA TYR A 223 -14.03 -7.30 24.12
C TYR A 223 -14.57 -6.18 25.02
N ILE A 224 -13.72 -5.65 25.89
CA ILE A 224 -14.09 -4.63 26.87
C ILE A 224 -14.56 -3.36 26.18
N CYS A 225 -13.87 -2.97 25.11
CA CYS A 225 -14.18 -1.74 24.38
C CYS A 225 -15.43 -1.85 23.49
N ARG A 226 -15.74 -3.04 22.99
CA ARG A 226 -16.91 -3.26 22.13
C ARG A 226 -18.19 -3.54 22.89
N THR A 227 -18.10 -3.95 24.14
CA THR A 227 -19.23 -4.19 25.02
C THR A 227 -19.60 -2.99 25.87
N LEU A 228 -18.96 -1.83 25.61
CA LEU A 228 -19.30 -0.59 26.31
C LEU A 228 -20.75 -0.18 26.01
N PRO A 229 -21.52 0.17 27.03
CA PRO A 229 -22.90 0.66 26.87
C PRO A 229 -22.99 2.07 26.26
N PHE A 230 -21.85 2.66 25.87
CA PHE A 230 -21.77 4.02 25.31
C PHE A 230 -21.95 3.99 23.79
N PRO A 231 -22.88 4.79 23.22
CA PRO A 231 -22.96 4.98 21.78
C PRO A 231 -21.70 5.72 21.33
N LEU A 232 -20.87 5.07 20.53
CA LEU A 232 -19.65 5.66 19.92
C LEU A 232 -19.96 6.75 18.89
N THR A 233 -21.21 7.12 18.69
CA THR A 233 -21.67 8.17 17.77
C THR A 233 -22.50 9.17 18.56
N GLY A 234 -22.01 10.42 18.64
CA GLY A 234 -22.53 11.59 19.33
C GLY A 234 -24.03 11.88 19.27
N GLY A 235 -24.81 11.00 19.84
CA GLY A 235 -26.20 11.21 20.15
C GLY A 235 -26.37 10.99 21.64
N SER A 236 -26.68 12.08 22.37
CA SER A 236 -27.12 12.05 23.72
C SER A 236 -28.25 11.04 23.90
N ARG A 237 -27.92 9.80 24.28
CA ARG A 237 -28.87 8.90 24.91
C ARG A 237 -28.44 8.77 26.36
N SER A 238 -29.20 9.44 27.24
CA SER A 238 -29.28 9.11 28.65
C SER A 238 -29.26 7.60 28.79
N CYS A 239 -28.50 7.08 29.77
CA CYS A 239 -28.61 5.68 30.24
C CYS A 239 -30.06 5.43 30.65
N ALA A 240 -30.94 5.16 29.70
CA ALA A 240 -32.31 4.82 29.90
C ALA A 240 -32.40 3.33 30.10
N THR A 241 -32.45 2.94 31.37
CA THR A 241 -33.32 1.90 31.90
C THR A 241 -33.98 0.96 30.91
N GLU A 242 -33.33 -0.19 30.68
CA GLU A 242 -34.11 -1.42 30.52
C GLU A 242 -33.56 -2.44 31.50
N ALA A 243 -34.46 -2.87 32.37
CA ALA A 243 -34.30 -3.83 33.46
C ALA A 243 -33.54 -3.38 34.74
N GLY A 244 -34.23 -2.61 35.61
CA GLY A 244 -34.21 -2.83 37.07
C GLY A 244 -32.86 -2.71 37.80
N GLY A 245 -32.02 -1.73 37.52
CA GLY A 245 -30.84 -1.48 38.33
C GLY A 245 -30.15 -0.20 37.92
N SER A 246 -30.29 0.84 38.74
CA SER A 246 -29.52 2.08 38.64
C SER A 246 -28.02 1.80 38.82
N ARG A 247 -27.32 1.48 37.73
CA ARG A 247 -25.85 1.47 37.67
C ARG A 247 -25.37 2.86 37.33
N SER A 248 -24.54 3.45 38.17
CA SER A 248 -23.96 4.75 37.91
C SER A 248 -22.98 4.63 36.72
N CYS A 249 -23.20 5.38 35.68
CA CYS A 249 -22.35 5.49 34.47
C CYS A 249 -20.85 5.75 34.79
N ALA A 250 -20.60 6.40 35.94
CA ALA A 250 -19.26 6.70 36.44
C ALA A 250 -18.48 5.45 36.91
N THR A 251 -19.14 4.46 37.47
CA THR A 251 -18.51 3.21 37.95
C THR A 251 -18.04 2.37 36.75
N ASP A 252 -18.87 2.29 35.73
CA ASP A 252 -18.54 1.54 34.53
C ASP A 252 -17.34 2.19 33.77
N ALA A 253 -17.26 3.51 33.71
CA ALA A 253 -16.14 4.22 33.09
C ALA A 253 -14.81 3.96 33.81
N ALA A 254 -14.80 3.89 35.15
CA ALA A 254 -13.61 3.57 35.93
C ALA A 254 -13.13 2.13 35.70
N ASP A 255 -14.04 1.17 35.62
CA ASP A 255 -13.74 -0.22 35.36
C ASP A 255 -13.20 -0.41 33.92
N VAL A 256 -13.75 0.34 32.96
CA VAL A 256 -13.25 0.37 31.57
C VAL A 256 -11.84 0.93 31.50
N ARG A 257 -11.56 2.06 32.17
CA ARG A 257 -10.20 2.63 32.23
C ARG A 257 -9.20 1.62 32.80
N ALA A 258 -9.57 0.96 33.90
CA ALA A 258 -8.75 -0.07 34.52
C ALA A 258 -8.48 -1.24 33.56
N ALA A 259 -9.49 -1.66 32.81
CA ALA A 259 -9.37 -2.73 31.83
C ALA A 259 -8.46 -2.36 30.66
N LEU A 260 -8.61 -1.16 30.08
CA LEU A 260 -7.76 -0.65 28.99
C LEU A 260 -6.29 -0.52 29.41
N ALA A 261 -6.05 0.05 30.59
CA ALA A 261 -4.70 0.19 31.11
C ALA A 261 -4.06 -1.18 31.42
N THR A 262 -4.79 -2.11 32.02
CA THR A 262 -4.31 -3.48 32.30
C THR A 262 -3.94 -4.19 31.02
N GLN A 263 -4.83 -4.15 30.01
CA GLN A 263 -4.58 -4.73 28.68
C GLN A 263 -3.31 -4.16 28.05
N PHE A 264 -3.15 -2.84 28.09
CA PHE A 264 -1.96 -2.19 27.53
C PHE A 264 -0.68 -2.59 28.28
N ILE A 265 -0.71 -2.66 29.60
CA ILE A 265 0.44 -3.07 30.42
C ILE A 265 0.87 -4.50 30.10
N GLU A 266 -0.07 -5.40 29.92
CA GLU A 266 0.20 -6.82 29.66
C GLU A 266 0.58 -7.09 28.20
N HIS A 267 -0.06 -6.41 27.23
CA HIS A 267 0.01 -6.77 25.81
C HIS A 267 0.40 -5.64 24.85
N GLY A 268 0.64 -4.41 25.30
CA GLY A 268 0.76 -3.23 24.43
C GLY A 268 1.81 -3.32 23.31
N ARG A 269 2.94 -4.02 23.52
CA ARG A 269 3.92 -4.28 22.44
C ARG A 269 3.41 -5.29 21.42
N ARG A 270 2.74 -6.34 21.87
CA ARG A 270 2.15 -7.37 21.01
C ARG A 270 1.03 -6.78 20.16
N ASP A 271 0.18 -5.96 20.78
CA ASP A 271 -0.95 -5.31 20.10
C ASP A 271 -0.47 -4.29 19.06
N PHE A 272 0.63 -3.58 19.34
CA PHE A 272 1.27 -2.71 18.37
C PHE A 272 1.68 -3.49 17.10
N TRP A 273 2.43 -4.58 17.25
CA TRP A 273 2.86 -5.38 16.10
C TRP A 273 1.71 -6.09 15.42
N ARG A 274 0.74 -6.56 16.17
CA ARG A 274 -0.48 -7.16 15.62
C ARG A 274 -1.24 -6.18 14.74
N SER A 275 -1.41 -4.94 15.17
CA SER A 275 -2.08 -3.89 14.38
C SER A 275 -1.25 -3.50 13.14
N ALA A 276 0.07 -3.38 13.26
CA ALA A 276 0.96 -3.09 12.14
C ALA A 276 0.94 -4.19 11.07
N VAL A 277 1.06 -5.46 11.49
CA VAL A 277 0.98 -6.62 10.59
C VAL A 277 -0.42 -6.79 9.99
N ALA A 278 -1.47 -6.39 10.71
CA ALA A 278 -2.85 -6.46 10.20
C ALA A 278 -3.05 -5.59 8.96
N ASN A 279 -2.39 -4.42 8.87
CA ASN A 279 -2.41 -3.59 7.66
C ASN A 279 -1.87 -4.36 6.45
N TYR A 280 -0.70 -4.99 6.59
CA TYR A 280 -0.07 -5.76 5.51
C TYR A 280 -0.85 -7.02 5.16
N ARG A 281 -1.43 -7.72 6.16
CA ARG A 281 -2.26 -8.89 5.93
C ARG A 281 -3.52 -8.53 5.15
N LEU A 282 -4.22 -7.46 5.56
CA LEU A 282 -5.40 -6.96 4.86
C LEU A 282 -5.10 -6.66 3.39
N VAL A 283 -4.01 -5.93 3.15
CA VAL A 283 -3.59 -5.53 1.80
C VAL A 283 -3.10 -6.73 1.00
N GLY A 284 -2.33 -7.62 1.62
CA GLY A 284 -1.86 -8.84 0.97
C GLY A 284 -3.02 -9.72 0.50
N ASP A 285 -4.02 -9.92 1.34
CA ASP A 285 -5.23 -10.66 0.97
C ASP A 285 -6.00 -9.96 -0.17
N TYR A 286 -6.08 -8.63 -0.13
CA TYR A 286 -6.76 -7.85 -1.18
C TYR A 286 -6.03 -7.95 -2.52
N LEU A 287 -4.70 -7.83 -2.54
CA LEU A 287 -3.91 -7.79 -3.78
C LEU A 287 -3.62 -9.17 -4.38
N PHE A 288 -3.39 -10.18 -3.53
CA PHE A 288 -2.89 -11.49 -3.99
C PHE A 288 -3.96 -12.59 -3.98
N VAL A 289 -4.93 -12.53 -3.05
CA VAL A 289 -5.95 -13.58 -2.90
C VAL A 289 -7.19 -13.24 -3.71
N ARG A 290 -7.65 -11.98 -3.68
CA ARG A 290 -8.89 -11.54 -4.32
C ARG A 290 -8.80 -11.49 -5.85
N GLY A 291 -7.61 -11.22 -6.40
CA GLY A 291 -7.40 -11.05 -7.83
C GLY A 291 -6.12 -11.72 -8.35
N ARG A 292 -6.04 -11.88 -9.66
CA ARG A 292 -4.82 -12.33 -10.35
C ARG A 292 -3.86 -11.15 -10.63
N ALA A 293 -3.93 -10.09 -9.83
CA ALA A 293 -3.26 -8.82 -10.09
C ALA A 293 -1.75 -8.96 -10.28
N PHE A 294 -1.10 -9.74 -9.42
CA PHE A 294 0.33 -10.01 -9.53
C PHE A 294 0.67 -10.77 -10.82
N LEU A 295 -0.07 -11.82 -11.13
CA LEU A 295 0.14 -12.61 -12.35
C LEU A 295 -0.12 -11.77 -13.61
N ASN A 296 -1.21 -11.00 -13.64
CA ASN A 296 -1.52 -10.10 -14.75
C ASN A 296 -0.40 -9.07 -14.98
N THR A 297 0.12 -8.48 -13.90
CA THR A 297 1.23 -7.53 -14.00
C THR A 297 2.50 -8.21 -14.49
N LEU A 298 2.81 -9.41 -14.01
CA LEU A 298 3.97 -10.16 -14.49
C LEU A 298 3.86 -10.47 -15.98
N ILE A 299 2.71 -10.95 -16.44
CA ILE A 299 2.45 -11.21 -17.86
C ILE A 299 2.58 -9.93 -18.69
N LEU A 300 1.95 -8.83 -18.24
CA LEU A 300 2.03 -7.54 -18.92
C LEU A 300 3.47 -7.06 -19.07
N VAL A 301 4.23 -7.08 -17.98
CA VAL A 301 5.63 -6.66 -17.95
C VAL A 301 6.48 -7.51 -18.91
N LEU A 302 6.34 -8.83 -18.83
CA LEU A 302 7.10 -9.72 -19.70
C LEU A 302 6.77 -9.49 -21.18
N LEU A 303 5.49 -9.38 -21.54
CA LEU A 303 5.07 -9.12 -22.91
C LEU A 303 5.56 -7.76 -23.41
N THR A 304 5.45 -6.71 -22.56
CA THR A 304 5.91 -5.37 -22.93
C THR A 304 7.42 -5.32 -23.13
N VAL A 305 8.20 -5.86 -22.19
CA VAL A 305 9.67 -5.88 -22.30
C VAL A 305 10.10 -6.68 -23.53
N LEU A 306 9.51 -7.83 -23.80
CA LEU A 306 9.80 -8.63 -24.99
C LEU A 306 9.47 -7.88 -26.29
N ALA A 307 8.29 -7.24 -26.35
CA ALA A 307 7.87 -6.46 -27.50
C ALA A 307 8.82 -5.26 -27.75
N HIS A 308 9.19 -4.54 -26.69
CA HIS A 308 10.12 -3.40 -26.78
C HIS A 308 11.54 -3.82 -27.18
N LEU A 309 12.04 -4.96 -26.66
CA LEU A 309 13.37 -5.47 -27.00
C LEU A 309 13.44 -6.14 -28.38
N THR A 310 12.29 -6.41 -29.00
CA THR A 310 12.24 -6.90 -30.38
C THR A 310 12.00 -5.77 -31.37
N VAL A 311 10.94 -4.99 -31.20
CA VAL A 311 10.50 -3.98 -32.18
C VAL A 311 11.43 -2.79 -32.23
N ASN A 312 11.77 -2.20 -31.07
CA ASN A 312 12.57 -0.97 -31.05
C ASN A 312 14.01 -1.17 -31.55
N PRO A 313 14.75 -2.23 -31.16
CA PRO A 313 16.08 -2.46 -31.72
C PRO A 313 16.07 -2.78 -33.23
N LEU A 314 15.06 -3.54 -33.72
CA LEU A 314 14.91 -3.82 -35.14
C LEU A 314 14.68 -2.51 -35.95
N ALA A 315 13.77 -1.67 -35.46
CA ALA A 315 13.51 -0.37 -36.09
C ALA A 315 14.75 0.55 -36.07
N ALA A 316 15.43 0.61 -34.90
CA ALA A 316 16.65 1.39 -34.75
C ALA A 316 17.78 0.89 -35.66
N TYR A 317 17.93 -0.44 -35.78
CA TYR A 317 18.92 -1.06 -36.67
C TYR A 317 18.64 -0.72 -38.14
N ALA A 318 17.37 -0.87 -38.55
CA ALA A 318 16.99 -0.52 -39.94
C ALA A 318 17.26 0.96 -40.26
N LEU A 319 16.96 1.88 -39.34
CA LEU A 319 17.19 3.31 -39.51
C LEU A 319 18.67 3.71 -39.41
N SER A 320 19.51 2.88 -38.77
CA SER A 320 20.97 3.10 -38.67
C SER A 320 21.72 2.53 -39.85
N ARG A 321 21.40 1.29 -40.27
CA ARG A 321 22.18 0.56 -41.31
C ARG A 321 21.73 0.88 -42.71
N PHE A 322 20.43 1.01 -42.94
CA PHE A 322 19.94 1.26 -44.30
C PHE A 322 19.79 2.77 -44.52
N HIS A 323 20.54 3.31 -45.45
CA HIS A 323 20.49 4.73 -45.85
C HIS A 323 19.19 5.02 -46.62
N MET A 324 18.08 5.02 -45.90
CA MET A 324 16.76 5.32 -46.48
C MET A 324 16.60 6.81 -46.73
N ARG A 325 16.08 7.16 -47.91
CA ARG A 325 15.71 8.55 -48.21
C ARG A 325 14.60 8.98 -47.23
N GLY A 326 14.94 9.81 -46.27
CA GLY A 326 13.95 10.33 -45.28
C GLY A 326 14.05 9.75 -43.86
N THR A 327 15.15 9.05 -43.51
CA THR A 327 15.40 8.58 -42.13
C THR A 327 15.22 9.68 -41.10
N GLU A 328 15.71 10.90 -41.35
CA GLU A 328 15.54 12.04 -40.45
C GLU A 328 14.08 12.45 -40.29
N LYS A 329 13.29 12.41 -41.39
CA LYS A 329 11.86 12.73 -41.34
C LYS A 329 11.06 11.67 -40.54
N ILE A 330 11.42 10.38 -40.68
CA ILE A 330 10.81 9.30 -39.90
C ILE A 330 11.14 9.48 -38.42
N LEU A 331 12.38 9.75 -38.06
CA LEU A 331 12.76 10.02 -36.67
C LEU A 331 12.07 11.25 -36.12
N LEU A 332 12.01 12.34 -36.87
CA LEU A 332 11.29 13.55 -36.45
C LEU A 332 9.82 13.28 -36.26
N PHE A 333 9.18 12.49 -37.13
CA PHE A 333 7.79 12.08 -36.99
C PHE A 333 7.59 11.25 -35.72
N LEU A 334 8.44 10.24 -35.45
CA LEU A 334 8.37 9.41 -34.24
C LEU A 334 8.56 10.26 -32.99
N LEU A 335 9.46 11.21 -32.96
CA LEU A 335 9.66 12.12 -31.84
C LEU A 335 8.48 13.10 -31.69
N ALA A 336 7.92 13.59 -32.81
CA ALA A 336 6.74 14.46 -32.76
C ALA A 336 5.51 13.79 -32.18
N THR A 337 5.33 12.46 -32.36
CA THR A 337 4.21 11.73 -31.75
C THR A 337 4.25 11.76 -30.22
N MET A 338 5.45 11.93 -29.62
CA MET A 338 5.63 12.01 -28.17
C MET A 338 5.25 13.39 -27.59
N ALA A 339 5.14 14.42 -28.44
CA ALA A 339 4.75 15.77 -27.99
C ALA A 339 3.26 15.83 -27.58
N PHE A 340 2.45 14.86 -28.01
CA PHE A 340 1.04 14.82 -27.64
C PHE A 340 0.88 14.29 -26.20
N PRO A 341 0.15 15.01 -25.33
CA PRO A 341 -0.14 14.52 -23.98
C PRO A 341 -0.91 13.19 -24.01
N ALA A 342 -0.50 12.23 -23.20
CA ALA A 342 -1.12 10.91 -23.12
C ALA A 342 -2.65 11.00 -22.81
N ALA A 343 -3.06 11.97 -22.00
CA ALA A 343 -4.47 12.20 -21.68
C ALA A 343 -5.33 12.56 -22.91
N VAL A 344 -4.77 13.29 -23.89
CA VAL A 344 -5.48 13.67 -25.13
C VAL A 344 -5.65 12.47 -26.06
N THR A 345 -4.63 11.61 -26.13
CA THR A 345 -4.64 10.41 -26.98
C THR A 345 -5.38 9.23 -26.38
N ALA A 346 -5.67 9.26 -25.07
CA ALA A 346 -6.34 8.17 -24.35
C ALA A 346 -7.73 7.85 -24.90
N ILE A 347 -8.57 8.87 -25.15
CA ILE A 347 -9.94 8.64 -25.64
C ILE A 347 -9.94 8.07 -27.06
N PRO A 348 -9.26 8.67 -28.07
CA PRO A 348 -9.17 8.07 -29.40
C PRO A 348 -8.55 6.67 -29.39
N GLY A 349 -7.51 6.47 -28.58
CA GLY A 349 -6.88 5.16 -28.42
C GLY A 349 -7.85 4.10 -27.84
N PHE A 350 -8.63 4.47 -26.83
CA PHE A 350 -9.66 3.59 -26.28
C PHE A 350 -10.73 3.22 -27.33
N LEU A 351 -11.21 4.18 -28.11
CA LEU A 351 -12.18 3.93 -29.16
C LEU A 351 -11.63 2.96 -30.21
N LEU A 352 -10.38 3.16 -30.64
CA LEU A 352 -9.72 2.26 -31.58
C LEU A 352 -9.59 0.84 -31.01
N VAL A 353 -9.13 0.70 -29.78
CA VAL A 353 -8.99 -0.62 -29.10
C VAL A 353 -10.34 -1.31 -28.94
N ARG A 354 -11.40 -0.55 -28.64
CA ARG A 354 -12.78 -1.04 -28.56
C ARG A 354 -13.26 -1.53 -29.92
N ASP A 355 -13.08 -0.73 -30.95
CA ASP A 355 -13.58 -1.04 -32.31
C ASP A 355 -12.82 -2.24 -32.92
N LEU A 356 -11.58 -2.47 -32.53
CA LEU A 356 -10.80 -3.68 -32.84
C LEU A 356 -11.18 -4.90 -31.99
N GLY A 357 -12.09 -4.76 -31.02
CA GLY A 357 -12.52 -5.86 -30.14
C GLY A 357 -11.45 -6.34 -29.15
N LEU A 358 -10.45 -5.51 -28.83
CA LEU A 358 -9.31 -5.89 -28.00
C LEU A 358 -9.52 -5.57 -26.50
N LEU A 359 -10.65 -4.99 -26.08
CA LEU A 359 -10.91 -4.68 -24.68
C LEU A 359 -10.77 -5.91 -23.79
N ASN A 360 -10.23 -5.72 -22.58
CA ASN A 360 -9.95 -6.79 -21.62
C ASN A 360 -8.95 -7.84 -22.11
N THR A 361 -7.95 -7.43 -22.89
CA THR A 361 -6.85 -8.29 -23.34
C THR A 361 -5.49 -7.66 -23.05
N PHE A 362 -4.45 -8.48 -22.94
CA PHE A 362 -3.07 -7.98 -22.83
C PHE A 362 -2.62 -7.28 -24.12
N ALA A 363 -3.19 -7.64 -25.29
CA ALA A 363 -2.91 -6.97 -26.56
C ALA A 363 -3.29 -5.48 -26.50
N ALA A 364 -4.42 -5.14 -25.88
CA ALA A 364 -4.84 -3.74 -25.67
C ALA A 364 -3.86 -2.92 -24.84
N LEU A 365 -3.12 -3.57 -23.94
CA LEU A 365 -2.14 -2.93 -23.08
C LEU A 365 -0.77 -2.77 -23.76
N VAL A 366 -0.36 -3.75 -24.58
CA VAL A 366 0.98 -3.82 -25.16
C VAL A 366 1.06 -3.11 -26.52
N LEU A 367 0.09 -3.36 -27.43
CA LEU A 367 0.18 -2.88 -28.82
C LEU A 367 0.33 -1.37 -28.97
N PRO A 368 -0.42 -0.52 -28.22
CA PRO A 368 -0.27 0.93 -28.37
C PRO A 368 1.10 1.47 -27.94
N THR A 369 1.85 0.73 -27.12
CA THR A 369 3.12 1.14 -26.57
C THR A 369 4.32 0.44 -27.19
N VAL A 370 4.12 -0.55 -28.07
CA VAL A 370 5.18 -1.44 -28.58
C VAL A 370 6.31 -0.71 -29.28
N ALA A 371 6.02 0.34 -30.02
CA ALA A 371 6.99 1.21 -30.68
C ALA A 371 7.17 2.51 -29.91
N SER A 372 8.35 2.73 -29.33
CA SER A 372 8.69 3.93 -28.61
C SER A 372 9.68 4.78 -29.41
N GLY A 373 9.23 5.96 -29.87
CA GLY A 373 10.07 6.89 -30.64
C GLY A 373 11.39 7.25 -29.93
N MET A 374 11.33 7.49 -28.61
CA MET A 374 12.53 7.78 -27.80
C MET A 374 13.48 6.58 -27.74
N SER A 375 12.94 5.38 -27.51
CA SER A 375 13.76 4.15 -27.47
C SER A 375 14.43 3.90 -28.81
N ILE A 376 13.72 4.05 -29.92
CA ILE A 376 14.26 3.91 -31.28
C ILE A 376 15.34 4.95 -31.54
N PHE A 377 15.10 6.21 -31.17
CA PHE A 377 16.06 7.29 -31.33
C PHE A 377 17.38 7.06 -30.57
N ILE A 378 17.25 6.69 -29.27
CA ILE A 378 18.42 6.40 -28.44
C ILE A 378 19.20 5.21 -28.98
N LEU A 379 18.51 4.10 -29.29
CA LEU A 379 19.16 2.90 -29.81
C LEU A 379 19.83 3.15 -31.15
N LYS A 380 19.21 3.93 -32.05
CA LYS A 380 19.85 4.34 -33.32
C LYS A 380 21.14 5.11 -33.07
N GLY A 381 21.16 6.07 -32.16
CA GLY A 381 22.36 6.82 -31.82
C GLY A 381 23.49 5.92 -31.30
N PHE A 382 23.18 4.89 -30.52
CA PHE A 382 24.16 3.90 -30.08
C PHE A 382 24.63 2.98 -31.23
N PHE A 383 23.76 2.60 -32.15
CA PHE A 383 24.11 1.77 -33.29
C PHE A 383 24.98 2.56 -34.29
N ASP A 384 24.68 3.84 -34.50
CA ASP A 384 25.50 4.74 -35.35
C ASP A 384 26.91 4.97 -34.77
N ALA A 385 27.06 4.86 -33.45
CA ALA A 385 28.35 5.02 -32.78
C ALA A 385 29.24 3.77 -32.86
N LEU A 386 28.76 2.66 -33.39
CA LEU A 386 29.55 1.45 -33.57
C LEU A 386 30.49 1.63 -34.78
N PRO A 387 31.76 1.15 -34.70
CA PRO A 387 32.70 1.27 -35.82
C PRO A 387 32.18 0.62 -37.10
N HIS A 388 32.27 1.33 -38.22
CA HIS A 388 31.81 0.86 -39.53
C HIS A 388 32.61 -0.35 -40.03
N GLU A 389 33.87 -0.45 -39.63
CA GLU A 389 34.80 -1.52 -39.98
C GLU A 389 34.31 -2.89 -39.55
N LEU A 390 33.56 -2.96 -38.42
CA LEU A 390 32.96 -4.21 -37.96
C LEU A 390 31.88 -4.73 -38.93
N TYR A 391 31.13 -3.85 -39.50
CA TYR A 391 30.07 -4.16 -40.44
C TYR A 391 30.65 -4.49 -41.82
N GLU A 392 31.69 -3.79 -42.24
CA GLU A 392 32.40 -4.06 -43.49
C GLU A 392 33.09 -5.41 -43.45
N ALA A 393 33.79 -5.73 -42.36
CA ALA A 393 34.41 -7.04 -42.17
C ALA A 393 33.36 -8.16 -42.23
N ALA A 394 32.22 -8.00 -41.53
CA ALA A 394 31.15 -8.97 -41.58
C ALA A 394 30.54 -9.14 -42.98
N ALA A 395 30.47 -8.06 -43.78
CA ALA A 395 29.99 -8.13 -45.15
C ALA A 395 31.01 -8.87 -46.06
N ILE A 396 32.31 -8.67 -45.87
CA ILE A 396 33.36 -9.40 -46.58
C ILE A 396 33.32 -10.90 -46.26
N ASP A 397 33.03 -11.23 -44.98
CA ASP A 397 32.83 -12.62 -44.53
C ASP A 397 31.50 -13.24 -45.00
N GLY A 398 30.68 -12.52 -45.77
CA GLY A 398 29.39 -13.01 -46.30
C GLY A 398 28.29 -13.15 -45.26
N ALA A 399 28.40 -12.46 -44.13
CA ALA A 399 27.39 -12.51 -43.08
C ALA A 399 26.07 -11.84 -43.53
N SER A 400 24.92 -12.50 -43.27
CA SER A 400 23.63 -11.86 -43.51
C SER A 400 23.34 -10.75 -42.50
N GLU A 401 22.55 -9.73 -42.88
CA GLU A 401 22.19 -8.59 -42.02
C GLU A 401 21.55 -9.06 -40.69
N TRP A 402 20.77 -10.15 -40.73
CA TRP A 402 20.21 -10.75 -39.50
C TRP A 402 21.31 -11.31 -38.58
N LEU A 403 22.33 -11.95 -39.17
CA LEU A 403 23.45 -12.48 -38.38
C LEU A 403 24.25 -11.35 -37.75
N VAL A 404 24.52 -10.29 -38.52
CA VAL A 404 25.20 -9.07 -38.05
C VAL A 404 24.43 -8.41 -36.92
N PHE A 405 23.13 -8.22 -37.08
CA PHE A 405 22.27 -7.68 -36.04
C PHE A 405 22.38 -8.50 -34.76
N ARG A 406 22.17 -9.83 -34.83
CA ARG A 406 22.10 -10.73 -33.67
C ARG A 406 23.46 -10.99 -33.02
N LYS A 407 24.53 -11.11 -33.79
CA LYS A 407 25.86 -11.52 -33.31
C LYS A 407 26.84 -10.37 -33.06
N ILE A 408 26.64 -9.21 -33.66
CA ILE A 408 27.52 -8.04 -33.53
C ILE A 408 26.77 -6.92 -32.82
N THR A 409 25.71 -6.39 -33.41
CA THR A 409 25.05 -5.18 -32.93
C THR A 409 24.42 -5.37 -31.55
N LEU A 410 23.58 -6.38 -31.34
CA LEU A 410 22.93 -6.60 -30.05
C LEU A 410 23.90 -6.89 -28.89
N PRO A 411 24.92 -7.76 -29.04
CA PRO A 411 25.87 -8.00 -27.96
C PRO A 411 26.69 -6.75 -27.58
N MET A 412 27.13 -5.96 -28.56
CA MET A 412 27.92 -4.75 -28.33
C MET A 412 27.10 -3.63 -27.68
N THR A 413 25.79 -3.62 -27.89
CA THR A 413 24.89 -2.62 -27.34
C THR A 413 24.06 -3.13 -26.14
N THR A 414 24.42 -4.28 -25.59
CA THR A 414 23.77 -4.88 -24.39
C THR A 414 23.53 -3.88 -23.26
N PRO A 415 24.46 -2.96 -22.90
CA PRO A 415 24.22 -2.03 -21.81
C PRO A 415 23.02 -1.11 -22.06
N ILE A 416 22.88 -0.55 -23.27
CA ILE A 416 21.74 0.33 -23.58
C ILE A 416 20.45 -0.45 -23.76
N LEU A 417 20.52 -1.70 -24.23
CA LEU A 417 19.36 -2.58 -24.30
C LEU A 417 18.83 -2.89 -22.89
N ALA A 418 19.72 -3.09 -21.92
CA ALA A 418 19.32 -3.30 -20.54
C ALA A 418 18.64 -2.07 -19.92
N VAL A 419 19.12 -0.86 -20.23
CA VAL A 419 18.46 0.40 -19.84
C VAL A 419 17.09 0.51 -20.49
N ASN A 420 16.96 0.16 -21.77
CA ASN A 420 15.68 0.16 -22.48
C ASN A 420 14.71 -0.89 -21.88
N ALA A 421 15.19 -2.08 -21.54
CA ALA A 421 14.40 -3.10 -20.85
C ALA A 421 13.87 -2.62 -19.49
N LEU A 422 14.73 -1.95 -18.71
CA LEU A 422 14.32 -1.40 -17.41
C LEU A 422 13.27 -0.29 -17.58
N ASN A 423 13.45 0.62 -18.54
CA ASN A 423 12.47 1.67 -18.82
C ASN A 423 11.12 1.06 -19.25
N SER A 424 11.14 0.03 -20.09
CA SER A 424 9.95 -0.70 -20.51
C SER A 424 9.26 -1.41 -19.34
N PHE A 425 10.04 -2.01 -18.44
CA PHE A 425 9.54 -2.58 -17.19
C PHE A 425 8.83 -1.53 -16.34
N LEU A 426 9.47 -0.40 -16.08
CA LEU A 426 8.90 0.67 -15.25
C LEU A 426 7.64 1.26 -15.88
N ALA A 427 7.63 1.47 -17.21
CA ALA A 427 6.46 1.97 -17.92
C ALA A 427 5.27 1.00 -17.83
N ALA A 428 5.50 -0.28 -18.07
CA ALA A 428 4.44 -1.31 -17.98
C ALA A 428 3.94 -1.49 -16.54
N TYR A 429 4.86 -1.51 -15.56
CA TYR A 429 4.52 -1.72 -14.15
C TYR A 429 3.66 -0.59 -13.58
N ASN A 430 3.93 0.66 -13.99
CA ASN A 430 3.23 1.86 -13.51
C ASN A 430 2.03 2.28 -14.37
N SER A 431 1.68 1.53 -15.42
CA SER A 431 0.63 1.88 -16.39
C SER A 431 -0.79 1.66 -15.82
N TRP A 432 -1.21 2.43 -14.81
CA TRP A 432 -2.52 2.26 -14.22
C TRP A 432 -3.64 2.94 -15.03
N GLU A 433 -3.42 4.13 -15.57
CA GLU A 433 -4.44 4.93 -16.27
C GLU A 433 -4.98 4.22 -17.50
N TRP A 434 -4.06 3.78 -18.38
CA TRP A 434 -4.43 3.05 -19.58
C TRP A 434 -5.03 1.68 -19.25
N ALA A 435 -4.43 0.96 -18.30
CA ALA A 435 -4.94 -0.34 -17.88
C ALA A 435 -6.34 -0.24 -17.24
N PHE A 436 -6.60 0.82 -16.46
CA PHE A 436 -7.92 1.08 -15.88
C PHE A 436 -8.98 1.35 -16.96
N LEU A 437 -8.60 2.07 -18.04
CA LEU A 437 -9.50 2.41 -19.11
C LEU A 437 -9.88 1.19 -19.97
N VAL A 438 -8.91 0.35 -20.36
CA VAL A 438 -9.13 -0.76 -21.30
C VAL A 438 -9.46 -2.09 -20.64
N CYS A 439 -9.10 -2.33 -19.38
CA CYS A 439 -9.39 -3.53 -18.61
C CYS A 439 -10.58 -3.29 -17.69
N GLN A 440 -11.79 -3.44 -18.20
CA GLN A 440 -13.04 -3.24 -17.46
C GLN A 440 -13.39 -4.42 -16.54
N LYS A 441 -12.81 -5.61 -16.79
CA LYS A 441 -13.03 -6.82 -15.97
C LYS A 441 -11.93 -6.96 -14.92
N GLU A 442 -12.32 -7.18 -13.66
CA GLU A 442 -11.38 -7.40 -12.54
C GLU A 442 -10.35 -8.51 -12.81
N SER A 443 -10.73 -9.53 -13.60
CA SER A 443 -9.84 -10.64 -13.97
C SER A 443 -8.59 -10.21 -14.76
N HIS A 444 -8.61 -9.01 -15.35
CA HIS A 444 -7.51 -8.44 -16.15
C HIS A 444 -6.82 -7.26 -15.48
N TRP A 445 -7.27 -6.86 -14.28
CA TRP A 445 -6.66 -5.75 -13.58
C TRP A 445 -5.21 -6.06 -13.17
N THR A 446 -4.34 -5.09 -13.38
CA THR A 446 -2.96 -5.11 -12.95
C THR A 446 -2.83 -4.67 -11.48
N LEU A 447 -1.67 -4.87 -10.85
CA LEU A 447 -1.39 -4.37 -9.51
C LEU A 447 -1.63 -2.86 -9.39
N ALA A 448 -1.25 -2.09 -10.41
CA ALA A 448 -1.44 -0.65 -10.42
C ALA A 448 -2.93 -0.26 -10.40
N VAL A 449 -3.78 -0.95 -11.16
CA VAL A 449 -5.25 -0.76 -11.14
C VAL A 449 -5.84 -1.17 -9.78
N TRP A 450 -5.43 -2.32 -9.24
CA TRP A 450 -5.88 -2.77 -7.92
C TRP A 450 -5.48 -1.79 -6.81
N MET A 451 -4.26 -1.23 -6.87
CA MET A 451 -3.83 -0.19 -5.93
C MET A 451 -4.66 1.07 -6.03
N TYR A 452 -5.01 1.50 -7.25
CA TYR A 452 -5.91 2.63 -7.45
C TYR A 452 -7.29 2.36 -6.80
N GLN A 453 -7.91 1.22 -7.09
CA GLN A 453 -9.20 0.83 -6.51
C GLN A 453 -9.13 0.73 -4.98
N MET A 454 -8.06 0.14 -4.46
CA MET A 454 -7.82 0.05 -3.02
C MET A 454 -7.72 1.44 -2.38
N SER A 455 -7.06 2.40 -3.03
CA SER A 455 -6.94 3.77 -2.52
C SER A 455 -8.29 4.48 -2.41
N GLN A 456 -9.22 4.19 -3.32
CA GLN A 456 -10.59 4.72 -3.27
C GLN A 456 -11.42 4.02 -2.18
N GLN A 457 -11.34 2.70 -2.10
CA GLN A 457 -12.11 1.91 -1.14
C GLN A 457 -11.67 2.14 0.31
N PHE A 458 -10.37 2.30 0.55
CA PHE A 458 -9.78 2.53 1.87
C PHE A 458 -9.39 3.99 2.13
N ALA A 459 -10.08 4.95 1.51
CA ALA A 459 -9.83 6.39 1.72
C ALA A 459 -9.90 6.80 3.21
N GLY A 460 -10.74 6.15 4.00
CA GLY A 460 -10.83 6.34 5.46
C GLY A 460 -9.72 5.67 6.27
N GLN A 461 -8.87 4.84 5.65
CA GLN A 461 -7.78 4.11 6.29
C GLN A 461 -6.47 4.24 5.48
N PRO A 462 -5.94 5.45 5.35
CA PRO A 462 -4.81 5.73 4.46
C PRO A 462 -3.53 4.96 4.85
N TRP A 463 -3.35 4.57 6.11
CA TRP A 463 -2.25 3.70 6.54
C TRP A 463 -2.26 2.33 5.88
N CYS A 464 -3.45 1.76 5.58
CA CYS A 464 -3.57 0.52 4.82
C CYS A 464 -3.14 0.73 3.36
N VAL A 465 -3.50 1.86 2.76
CA VAL A 465 -3.07 2.23 1.40
C VAL A 465 -1.54 2.36 1.34
N MET A 466 -0.92 2.98 2.36
CA MET A 466 0.54 3.07 2.45
C MET A 466 1.21 1.69 2.56
N ALA A 467 0.62 0.76 3.32
CA ALA A 467 1.10 -0.63 3.37
C ALA A 467 1.04 -1.30 1.97
N GLY A 468 0.00 -1.00 1.19
CA GLY A 468 -0.12 -1.44 -0.20
C GLY A 468 0.98 -0.89 -1.09
N PHE A 469 1.25 0.41 -1.03
CA PHE A 469 2.35 1.02 -1.79
C PHE A 469 3.71 0.43 -1.43
N VAL A 470 3.96 0.12 -0.15
CA VAL A 470 5.19 -0.58 0.27
C VAL A 470 5.27 -1.96 -0.38
N LEU A 471 4.22 -2.78 -0.33
CA LEU A 471 4.21 -4.10 -0.94
C LEU A 471 4.43 -4.05 -2.45
N VAL A 472 3.75 -3.13 -3.13
CA VAL A 472 3.85 -2.96 -4.58
C VAL A 472 5.21 -2.37 -4.99
N SER A 473 5.91 -1.64 -4.12
CA SER A 473 7.25 -1.12 -4.42
C SER A 473 8.35 -2.20 -4.36
N ILE A 474 8.12 -3.34 -3.71
CA ILE A 474 9.14 -4.41 -3.55
C ILE A 474 9.62 -4.96 -4.89
N PRO A 475 8.77 -5.37 -5.87
CA PRO A 475 9.24 -5.87 -7.15
C PRO A 475 10.08 -4.85 -7.92
N THR A 476 9.68 -3.57 -7.89
CA THR A 476 10.44 -2.50 -8.55
C THR A 476 11.82 -2.32 -7.90
N ALA A 477 11.90 -2.34 -6.57
CA ALA A 477 13.15 -2.26 -5.84
C ALA A 477 14.09 -3.45 -6.16
N VAL A 478 13.53 -4.66 -6.22
CA VAL A 478 14.30 -5.87 -6.56
C VAL A 478 14.87 -5.78 -7.98
N VAL A 479 14.07 -5.38 -8.96
CA VAL A 479 14.52 -5.22 -10.35
C VAL A 479 15.60 -4.13 -10.43
N PHE A 480 15.40 -3.00 -9.75
CA PHE A 480 16.40 -1.93 -9.71
C PHE A 480 17.73 -2.41 -9.12
N LEU A 481 17.70 -3.10 -7.98
CA LEU A 481 18.91 -3.65 -7.34
C LEU A 481 19.62 -4.68 -8.22
N ALA A 482 18.87 -5.49 -8.96
CA ALA A 482 19.43 -6.44 -9.92
C ALA A 482 20.10 -5.74 -11.11
N CYS A 483 19.48 -4.67 -11.62
CA CYS A 483 19.94 -3.95 -12.81
C CYS A 483 20.96 -2.84 -12.52
N GLN A 484 21.13 -2.39 -11.27
CA GLN A 484 21.98 -1.22 -10.93
C GLN A 484 23.40 -1.29 -11.48
N LYS A 485 24.05 -2.47 -11.46
CA LYS A 485 25.42 -2.64 -12.00
C LYS A 485 25.48 -2.44 -13.51
N VAL A 486 24.43 -2.86 -14.22
CA VAL A 486 24.35 -2.72 -15.68
C VAL A 486 24.08 -1.27 -16.06
N ILE A 487 23.20 -0.60 -15.33
CA ILE A 487 22.89 0.83 -15.51
C ILE A 487 24.14 1.67 -15.35
N LEU A 488 24.89 1.47 -14.26
CA LEU A 488 26.10 2.23 -13.98
C LEU A 488 27.21 1.98 -15.03
N ARG A 489 27.29 0.78 -15.62
CA ARG A 489 28.23 0.46 -16.70
C ARG A 489 27.76 0.96 -18.06
N GLY A 490 26.44 1.01 -18.30
CA GLY A 490 25.86 1.42 -19.59
C GLY A 490 25.94 2.91 -19.88
N ILE A 491 26.13 3.75 -18.87
CA ILE A 491 26.26 5.21 -19.03
C ILE A 491 27.67 5.62 -19.52
N VAL A 492 28.65 4.74 -19.29
CA VAL A 492 30.02 5.00 -19.77
C VAL A 492 30.17 4.36 -21.15
N LEU A 493 30.08 5.16 -22.20
CA LEU A 493 30.53 4.74 -23.54
C LEU A 493 31.98 4.25 -23.42
N PRO A 494 32.33 3.02 -23.86
CA PRO A 494 33.71 2.62 -23.94
C PRO A 494 34.40 3.57 -24.91
N SER A 495 35.24 4.45 -24.39
CA SER A 495 36.19 5.15 -25.24
C SER A 495 37.14 4.09 -25.78
N MET A 496 36.81 3.54 -26.94
CA MET A 496 37.80 2.76 -27.69
C MET A 496 38.90 3.71 -28.11
N LYS A 497 40.06 3.60 -27.46
CA LYS A 497 41.31 4.18 -27.94
C LYS A 497 41.83 3.33 -29.09
#